data_ca8b47eabfbbb0023ade4f6a5b12dd5f
#
_entry.id   ca8b47eabfbbb0023ade4f6a5b12dd5f
#
_cell.length_a   1.000
_cell.length_b   1.000
_cell.length_c   1.000
_cell.angle_alpha   90.00
_cell.angle_beta   90.00
_cell.angle_gamma   90.00
#
_symmetry.space_group_name_H-M   'P 1'
#
loop_
_entity.id
_entity.type
_entity.pdbx_description
1 polymer ?
#
loop_
_entity_poly.entity_id
_entity_poly.type
_entity_poly.pdbx_seq_one_letter_code
_entity_poly.pdbx_strand_id
1 'polypeptide(L)'
;MAEHVHIVHRRNEFRAAPASIAKMHELIDDPNQPVDCLIGRIPSYQSDQGKITAIDVAPFGDGEPQRLELDELLVFYGLSPDLGPIANWGLDIERKHISVNLETFQTNIPGIYAIGDINTYPGKKKLILSGFHEGALTAFAIQQYLDPDTKHKLQYTTTSSALQKRLGVQDTEE
;
A
#
# COMPACT_ATOMS: atom_id res chain seq x y z
N MET A 1 -16.41 5.32 -22.35
CA MET A 1 -16.67 4.02 -21.66
C MET A 1 -15.91 2.99 -22.48
N ALA A 2 -15.23 2.03 -21.87
CA ALA A 2 -14.54 0.99 -22.63
C ALA A 2 -15.56 0.12 -23.36
N GLU A 3 -15.25 -0.30 -24.59
CA GLU A 3 -16.10 -1.22 -25.36
C GLU A 3 -15.98 -2.64 -24.80
N HIS A 4 -14.79 -3.04 -24.34
CA HIS A 4 -14.54 -4.32 -23.70
C HIS A 4 -13.44 -4.19 -22.64
N VAL A 5 -13.52 -5.01 -21.57
CA VAL A 5 -12.53 -5.05 -20.48
C VAL A 5 -12.05 -6.50 -20.30
N HIS A 6 -10.78 -6.73 -20.58
CA HIS A 6 -10.12 -8.01 -20.30
C HIS A 6 -9.41 -7.94 -18.94
N ILE A 7 -9.78 -8.82 -18.02
CA ILE A 7 -9.07 -9.00 -16.75
C ILE A 7 -8.07 -10.15 -16.95
N VAL A 8 -6.78 -9.86 -16.86
CA VAL A 8 -5.75 -10.90 -16.94
C VAL A 8 -5.17 -11.16 -15.55
N HIS A 9 -5.32 -12.38 -15.06
CA HIS A 9 -4.83 -12.76 -13.75
C HIS A 9 -4.07 -14.10 -13.80
N ARG A 10 -3.00 -14.22 -12.97
CA ARG A 10 -2.13 -15.41 -12.98
C ARG A 10 -2.72 -16.65 -12.32
N ARG A 11 -3.82 -16.54 -11.59
CA ARG A 11 -4.47 -17.63 -10.82
C ARG A 11 -5.97 -17.43 -10.82
N ASN A 12 -6.71 -18.50 -10.63
CA ASN A 12 -8.15 -18.42 -10.40
C ASN A 12 -8.51 -18.13 -8.92
N GLU A 13 -7.61 -17.47 -8.21
CA GLU A 13 -7.77 -17.02 -6.83
C GLU A 13 -7.39 -15.55 -6.74
N PHE A 14 -8.33 -14.71 -6.34
CA PHE A 14 -8.14 -13.26 -6.30
C PHE A 14 -7.86 -12.79 -4.87
N ARG A 15 -6.88 -11.90 -4.71
CA ARG A 15 -6.61 -11.22 -3.44
C ARG A 15 -7.32 -9.87 -3.39
N ALA A 16 -8.62 -9.92 -3.22
CA ALA A 16 -9.46 -8.73 -3.09
C ALA A 16 -10.50 -8.94 -1.99
N ALA A 17 -11.24 -7.88 -1.65
CA ALA A 17 -12.38 -8.01 -0.74
C ALA A 17 -13.43 -8.96 -1.36
N PRO A 18 -14.05 -9.86 -0.57
CA PRO A 18 -15.04 -10.82 -1.09
C PRO A 18 -16.15 -10.18 -1.92
N ALA A 19 -16.64 -9.01 -1.50
CA ALA A 19 -17.67 -8.26 -2.23
C ALA A 19 -17.19 -7.81 -3.62
N SER A 20 -15.91 -7.42 -3.76
CA SER A 20 -15.33 -7.04 -5.06
C SER A 20 -15.17 -8.24 -5.99
N ILE A 21 -14.79 -9.40 -5.43
CA ILE A 21 -14.68 -10.65 -6.19
C ILE A 21 -16.07 -11.09 -6.68
N ALA A 22 -17.08 -11.06 -5.79
CA ALA A 22 -18.46 -11.38 -6.15
C ALA A 22 -18.96 -10.47 -7.28
N LYS A 23 -18.74 -9.16 -7.18
CA LYS A 23 -19.13 -8.20 -8.20
C LYS A 23 -18.43 -8.42 -9.55
N MET A 24 -17.16 -8.79 -9.52
CA MET A 24 -16.41 -9.15 -10.73
C MET A 24 -17.02 -10.38 -11.42
N HIS A 25 -17.33 -11.43 -10.64
CA HIS A 25 -17.98 -12.63 -11.22
C HIS A 25 -19.36 -12.34 -11.78
N GLU A 26 -20.19 -11.54 -11.09
CA GLU A 26 -21.48 -11.07 -11.62
C GLU A 26 -21.33 -10.40 -12.99
N LEU A 27 -20.30 -9.57 -13.18
CA LEU A 27 -20.07 -8.89 -14.46
C LEU A 27 -19.57 -9.83 -15.54
N ILE A 28 -18.73 -10.82 -15.20
CA ILE A 28 -18.20 -11.81 -16.14
C ILE A 28 -19.30 -12.80 -16.58
N ASP A 29 -20.17 -13.18 -15.64
CA ASP A 29 -21.24 -14.16 -15.89
C ASP A 29 -22.46 -13.55 -16.66
N ASP A 30 -22.57 -12.22 -16.71
CA ASP A 30 -23.62 -11.53 -17.48
C ASP A 30 -23.21 -11.37 -18.95
N PRO A 31 -23.85 -12.07 -19.89
CA PRO A 31 -23.49 -12.02 -21.32
C PRO A 31 -23.70 -10.62 -21.95
N ASN A 32 -24.40 -9.71 -21.28
CA ASN A 32 -24.60 -8.35 -21.77
C ASN A 32 -23.49 -7.39 -21.31
N GLN A 33 -22.57 -7.85 -20.48
CA GLN A 33 -21.43 -7.06 -20.01
C GLN A 33 -20.19 -7.40 -20.83
N PRO A 34 -19.51 -6.39 -21.38
CA PRO A 34 -18.29 -6.61 -22.17
C PRO A 34 -17.07 -6.78 -21.25
N VAL A 35 -17.08 -7.82 -20.41
CA VAL A 35 -16.02 -8.12 -19.43
C VAL A 35 -15.72 -9.61 -19.46
N ASP A 36 -14.44 -9.95 -19.53
CA ASP A 36 -13.99 -11.33 -19.37
C ASP A 36 -12.75 -11.43 -18.47
N CYS A 37 -12.39 -12.66 -18.08
CA CYS A 37 -11.20 -12.92 -17.28
C CYS A 37 -10.39 -14.07 -17.89
N LEU A 38 -9.13 -13.76 -18.22
CA LEU A 38 -8.17 -14.74 -18.72
C LEU A 38 -7.17 -15.09 -17.61
N ILE A 39 -7.04 -16.38 -17.36
CA ILE A 39 -6.03 -16.88 -16.41
C ILE A 39 -4.75 -17.24 -17.16
N GLY A 40 -3.70 -16.47 -16.91
CA GLY A 40 -2.44 -16.64 -17.63
C GLY A 40 -1.37 -15.63 -17.23
N ARG A 41 -0.32 -15.63 -18.02
CA ARG A 41 0.78 -14.67 -17.95
C ARG A 41 0.88 -13.89 -19.26
N ILE A 42 1.49 -12.73 -19.22
CA ILE A 42 1.75 -11.89 -20.41
C ILE A 42 3.23 -12.06 -20.78
N PRO A 43 3.61 -12.97 -21.71
CA PRO A 43 4.98 -13.18 -22.12
C PRO A 43 5.50 -12.12 -23.07
N SER A 44 4.62 -11.45 -23.83
CA SER A 44 4.99 -10.51 -24.86
C SER A 44 3.93 -9.42 -25.06
N TYR A 45 4.34 -8.34 -25.66
CA TYR A 45 3.47 -7.24 -26.06
C TYR A 45 3.94 -6.66 -27.41
N GLN A 46 3.04 -5.95 -28.06
CA GLN A 46 3.37 -5.13 -29.22
C GLN A 46 3.13 -3.65 -28.90
N SER A 47 3.93 -2.81 -29.53
CA SER A 47 3.78 -1.36 -29.42
C SER A 47 4.00 -0.70 -30.76
N ASP A 48 3.28 0.39 -31.01
CA ASP A 48 3.47 1.28 -32.11
C ASP A 48 3.61 2.71 -31.60
N GLN A 49 4.64 3.43 -32.08
CA GLN A 49 4.94 4.81 -31.67
C GLN A 49 5.00 5.03 -30.14
N GLY A 50 5.46 4.00 -29.38
CA GLY A 50 5.58 4.07 -27.91
C GLY A 50 4.29 3.76 -27.16
N LYS A 51 3.18 3.43 -27.84
CA LYS A 51 1.93 3.00 -27.24
C LYS A 51 1.79 1.48 -27.42
N ILE A 52 1.37 0.76 -26.36
CA ILE A 52 1.08 -0.67 -26.43
C ILE A 52 -0.21 -0.85 -27.22
N THR A 53 -0.19 -1.74 -28.22
CA THR A 53 -1.32 -2.01 -29.09
C THR A 53 -1.88 -3.42 -28.96
N ALA A 54 -1.06 -4.36 -28.45
CA ALA A 54 -1.50 -5.73 -28.18
C ALA A 54 -0.65 -6.38 -27.08
N ILE A 55 -1.22 -7.37 -26.42
CA ILE A 55 -0.54 -8.29 -25.50
C ILE A 55 -0.84 -9.73 -25.91
N ASP A 56 0.08 -10.64 -25.63
CA ASP A 56 -0.15 -12.07 -25.74
C ASP A 56 -0.39 -12.64 -24.34
N VAL A 57 -1.50 -13.32 -24.11
CA VAL A 57 -1.84 -13.96 -22.83
C VAL A 57 -1.65 -15.47 -23.00
N ALA A 58 -0.65 -16.03 -22.33
CA ALA A 58 -0.35 -17.45 -22.35
C ALA A 58 -0.94 -18.13 -21.10
N PRO A 59 -1.73 -19.19 -21.24
CA PRO A 59 -2.17 -20.00 -20.11
C PRO A 59 -0.98 -20.69 -19.43
N PHE A 60 -1.18 -21.19 -18.21
CA PHE A 60 -0.20 -22.05 -17.56
C PHE A 60 -0.39 -23.49 -18.07
N GLY A 61 0.66 -24.06 -18.67
CA GLY A 61 0.67 -25.37 -19.33
C GLY A 61 0.84 -25.24 -20.86
N ASP A 62 0.41 -26.25 -21.60
CA ASP A 62 0.68 -26.42 -23.04
C ASP A 62 -0.28 -25.70 -23.98
N GLY A 63 -1.02 -24.70 -23.50
CA GLY A 63 -1.95 -23.92 -24.32
C GLY A 63 -1.25 -22.85 -25.15
N GLU A 64 -1.78 -22.61 -26.35
CA GLU A 64 -1.32 -21.53 -27.21
C GLU A 64 -1.65 -20.15 -26.63
N PRO A 65 -0.77 -19.16 -26.75
CA PRO A 65 -1.08 -17.78 -26.35
C PRO A 65 -2.22 -17.18 -27.14
N GLN A 66 -3.13 -16.51 -26.45
CA GLN A 66 -4.18 -15.71 -27.03
C GLN A 66 -3.70 -14.26 -27.16
N ARG A 67 -3.81 -13.71 -28.36
CA ARG A 67 -3.53 -12.31 -28.61
C ARG A 67 -4.75 -11.45 -28.31
N LEU A 68 -4.54 -10.39 -27.53
CA LEU A 68 -5.53 -9.35 -27.26
C LEU A 68 -5.03 -8.02 -27.82
N GLU A 69 -5.79 -7.44 -28.74
CA GLU A 69 -5.61 -6.06 -29.14
C GLU A 69 -6.24 -5.14 -28.09
N LEU A 70 -5.60 -4.00 -27.80
CA LEU A 70 -6.05 -3.09 -26.77
C LEU A 70 -5.62 -1.66 -27.04
N ASP A 71 -6.42 -0.74 -26.53
CA ASP A 71 -6.12 0.69 -26.56
C ASP A 71 -5.39 1.14 -25.31
N GLU A 72 -5.72 0.56 -24.14
CA GLU A 72 -5.18 0.91 -22.85
C GLU A 72 -4.82 -0.34 -22.02
N LEU A 73 -3.68 -0.30 -21.34
CA LEU A 73 -3.24 -1.34 -20.41
C LEU A 73 -3.07 -0.78 -19.01
N LEU A 74 -3.86 -1.29 -18.06
CA LEU A 74 -3.74 -0.96 -16.65
C LEU A 74 -3.00 -2.07 -15.90
N VAL A 75 -1.83 -1.76 -15.34
CA VAL A 75 -0.94 -2.74 -14.70
C VAL A 75 -1.07 -2.66 -13.18
N PHE A 76 -1.58 -3.75 -12.56
CA PHE A 76 -1.80 -3.85 -11.11
C PHE A 76 -1.03 -5.03 -10.51
N TYR A 77 0.28 -5.11 -10.70
CA TYR A 77 1.12 -6.21 -10.20
C TYR A 77 1.47 -6.10 -8.72
N GLY A 78 0.96 -5.07 -8.04
CA GLY A 78 1.26 -4.77 -6.65
C GLY A 78 2.55 -3.98 -6.49
N LEU A 79 2.89 -3.72 -5.23
CA LEU A 79 4.08 -2.96 -4.86
C LEU A 79 5.18 -3.89 -4.35
N SER A 80 6.40 -3.68 -4.81
CA SER A 80 7.61 -4.32 -4.28
C SER A 80 8.54 -3.21 -3.83
N PRO A 81 8.87 -3.12 -2.52
CA PRO A 81 9.79 -2.09 -2.05
C PRO A 81 11.15 -2.21 -2.72
N ASP A 82 11.69 -1.06 -3.14
CA ASP A 82 13.09 -0.90 -3.48
C ASP A 82 13.73 0.02 -2.43
N LEU A 83 14.57 -0.56 -1.60
CA LEU A 83 15.20 0.16 -0.50
C LEU A 83 16.36 1.06 -0.96
N GLY A 84 16.85 0.85 -2.19
CA GLY A 84 17.98 1.62 -2.70
C GLY A 84 19.15 1.67 -1.70
N PRO A 85 19.75 2.86 -1.44
CA PRO A 85 20.85 3.02 -0.50
C PRO A 85 20.53 2.59 0.95
N ILE A 86 19.26 2.66 1.35
CA ILE A 86 18.82 2.30 2.72
C ILE A 86 19.17 0.86 3.06
N ALA A 87 19.19 -0.04 2.05
CA ALA A 87 19.59 -1.45 2.23
C ALA A 87 21.00 -1.62 2.82
N ASN A 88 21.87 -0.61 2.69
CA ASN A 88 23.26 -0.62 3.15
C ASN A 88 23.50 0.15 4.45
N TRP A 89 22.45 0.62 5.12
CA TRP A 89 22.57 1.39 6.37
C TRP A 89 22.76 0.54 7.62
N GLY A 90 22.80 -0.80 7.47
CA GLY A 90 22.94 -1.72 8.59
C GLY A 90 21.64 -1.92 9.40
N LEU A 91 20.51 -1.61 8.79
CA LEU A 91 19.19 -1.84 9.37
C LEU A 91 18.82 -3.33 9.32
N ASP A 92 18.06 -3.80 10.30
CA ASP A 92 17.47 -5.13 10.26
C ASP A 92 16.35 -5.17 9.23
N ILE A 93 16.58 -5.91 8.14
CA ILE A 93 15.66 -5.98 7.00
C ILE A 93 15.11 -7.40 6.88
N GLU A 94 13.79 -7.52 6.92
CA GLU A 94 13.07 -8.76 6.68
C GLU A 94 12.20 -8.62 5.41
N ARG A 95 12.46 -9.46 4.39
CA ARG A 95 11.68 -9.49 3.12
C ARG A 95 11.45 -8.10 2.52
N LYS A 96 12.53 -7.30 2.45
CA LYS A 96 12.53 -5.91 1.97
C LYS A 96 11.73 -4.91 2.85
N HIS A 97 11.52 -5.22 4.11
CA HIS A 97 10.89 -4.33 5.08
C HIS A 97 11.82 -4.14 6.26
N ILE A 98 11.77 -2.97 6.87
CA ILE A 98 12.62 -2.58 8.00
C ILE A 98 11.95 -3.07 9.29
N SER A 99 12.65 -3.90 10.06
CA SER A 99 12.19 -4.37 11.36
C SER A 99 12.24 -3.22 12.39
N VAL A 100 11.19 -3.09 13.18
CA VAL A 100 11.07 -2.00 14.16
C VAL A 100 10.56 -2.51 15.51
N ASN A 101 10.86 -1.77 16.55
CA ASN A 101 10.25 -1.95 17.85
C ASN A 101 8.76 -1.54 17.80
N LEU A 102 7.88 -2.32 18.43
CA LEU A 102 6.42 -2.12 18.38
C LEU A 102 5.93 -0.87 19.14
N GLU A 103 6.68 -0.44 20.15
CA GLU A 103 6.27 0.68 21.02
C GLU A 103 6.74 2.02 20.46
N THR A 104 7.91 2.04 19.84
CA THR A 104 8.59 3.27 19.43
C THR A 104 8.73 3.43 17.93
N PHE A 105 8.59 2.34 17.15
CA PHE A 105 8.92 2.24 15.73
C PHE A 105 10.37 2.59 15.39
N GLN A 106 11.25 2.52 16.38
CA GLN A 106 12.69 2.66 16.20
C GLN A 106 13.26 1.37 15.59
N THR A 107 14.22 1.53 14.70
CA THR A 107 14.99 0.42 14.12
C THR A 107 16.05 -0.10 15.11
N ASN A 108 16.84 -1.08 14.69
CA ASN A 108 18.01 -1.52 15.43
C ASN A 108 19.09 -0.42 15.59
N ILE A 109 19.04 0.65 14.80
CA ILE A 109 19.97 1.78 14.89
C ILE A 109 19.29 2.93 15.64
N PRO A 110 19.83 3.38 16.78
CA PRO A 110 19.28 4.48 17.56
C PRO A 110 19.13 5.76 16.73
N GLY A 111 17.99 6.44 16.88
CA GLY A 111 17.67 7.67 16.15
C GLY A 111 17.11 7.46 14.75
N ILE A 112 17.04 6.21 14.25
CA ILE A 112 16.38 5.87 13.00
C ILE A 112 15.07 5.17 13.28
N TYR A 113 14.00 5.66 12.67
CA TYR A 113 12.63 5.16 12.81
C TYR A 113 12.06 4.81 11.44
N ALA A 114 11.17 3.83 11.37
CA ALA A 114 10.49 3.48 10.13
C ALA A 114 8.99 3.27 10.38
N ILE A 115 8.16 3.96 9.61
CA ILE A 115 6.70 3.92 9.71
C ILE A 115 6.06 3.66 8.35
N GLY A 116 4.80 3.25 8.33
CA GLY A 116 4.04 2.98 7.11
C GLY A 116 4.40 1.63 6.49
N ASP A 117 4.21 1.50 5.19
CA ASP A 117 4.32 0.22 4.47
C ASP A 117 5.74 -0.36 4.41
N ILE A 118 6.75 0.47 4.70
CA ILE A 118 8.16 0.06 4.65
C ILE A 118 8.59 -0.73 5.87
N ASN A 119 7.93 -0.57 7.01
CA ASN A 119 8.28 -1.28 8.23
C ASN A 119 7.61 -2.66 8.32
N THR A 120 8.16 -3.49 9.21
CA THR A 120 7.56 -4.77 9.58
C THR A 120 7.67 -5.03 11.08
N TYR A 121 6.62 -5.66 11.63
CA TYR A 121 6.53 -6.13 12.99
C TYR A 121 5.40 -7.17 13.10
N PRO A 122 5.34 -8.02 14.16
CA PRO A 122 4.25 -8.98 14.34
C PRO A 122 2.88 -8.32 14.32
N GLY A 123 1.98 -8.80 13.46
CA GLY A 123 0.63 -8.26 13.33
C GLY A 123 0.49 -7.05 12.40
N LYS A 124 1.55 -6.58 11.74
CA LYS A 124 1.53 -5.46 10.80
C LYS A 124 0.40 -5.58 9.77
N LYS A 125 -0.36 -4.50 9.62
CA LYS A 125 -1.32 -4.30 8.53
C LYS A 125 -0.88 -3.09 7.70
N LYS A 126 -0.76 -3.27 6.39
CA LYS A 126 -0.40 -2.20 5.45
C LYS A 126 -1.65 -1.38 5.11
N LEU A 127 -1.97 -0.44 5.97
CA LEU A 127 -3.10 0.47 5.87
C LEU A 127 -2.61 1.90 6.11
N ILE A 128 -3.20 2.87 5.45
CA ILE A 128 -2.95 4.30 5.68
C ILE A 128 -3.17 4.65 7.16
N LEU A 129 -4.25 4.13 7.75
CA LEU A 129 -4.55 4.32 9.17
C LEU A 129 -3.43 3.82 10.09
N SER A 130 -2.86 2.64 9.79
CA SER A 130 -1.74 2.09 10.57
C SER A 130 -0.52 3.00 10.49
N GLY A 131 -0.20 3.52 9.30
CA GLY A 131 0.91 4.45 9.12
C GLY A 131 0.75 5.76 9.90
N PHE A 132 -0.45 6.32 9.96
CA PHE A 132 -0.73 7.51 10.79
C PHE A 132 -0.62 7.22 12.29
N HIS A 133 -1.12 6.08 12.75
CA HIS A 133 -0.99 5.65 14.14
C HIS A 133 0.48 5.46 14.53
N GLU A 134 1.24 4.76 13.69
CA GLU A 134 2.69 4.56 13.86
C GLU A 134 3.42 5.91 13.92
N GLY A 135 3.08 6.85 13.05
CA GLY A 135 3.65 8.21 13.05
C GLY A 135 3.37 8.97 14.35
N ALA A 136 2.16 8.86 14.89
CA ALA A 136 1.81 9.47 16.15
C ALA A 136 2.66 8.89 17.32
N LEU A 137 2.75 7.56 17.43
CA LEU A 137 3.55 6.91 18.47
C LEU A 137 5.04 7.23 18.32
N THR A 138 5.56 7.24 17.10
CA THR A 138 6.94 7.61 16.80
C THR A 138 7.26 9.04 17.23
N ALA A 139 6.34 9.99 17.04
CA ALA A 139 6.55 11.39 17.45
C ALA A 139 6.75 11.50 18.97
N PHE A 140 5.97 10.78 19.77
CA PHE A 140 6.17 10.71 21.21
C PHE A 140 7.48 10.02 21.59
N ALA A 141 7.83 8.94 20.90
CA ALA A 141 9.09 8.23 21.12
C ALA A 141 10.31 9.11 20.82
N ILE A 142 10.27 9.86 19.71
CA ILE A 142 11.33 10.83 19.37
C ILE A 142 11.43 11.94 20.42
N GLN A 143 10.30 12.48 20.86
CA GLN A 143 10.27 13.51 21.89
C GLN A 143 10.93 13.00 23.19
N GLN A 144 10.59 11.79 23.64
CA GLN A 144 11.19 11.17 24.82
C GLN A 144 12.68 10.86 24.61
N TYR A 145 13.10 10.49 23.39
CA TYR A 145 14.50 10.24 23.04
C TYR A 145 15.34 11.51 23.09
N LEU A 146 14.80 12.64 22.63
CA LEU A 146 15.49 13.93 22.59
C LEU A 146 15.52 14.64 23.95
N ASP A 147 14.52 14.42 24.79
CA ASP A 147 14.37 15.04 26.10
C ASP A 147 13.94 13.99 27.15
N PRO A 148 14.86 13.09 27.54
CA PRO A 148 14.54 11.95 28.42
C PRO A 148 14.18 12.36 29.87
N ASP A 149 14.61 13.54 30.33
CA ASP A 149 14.38 14.00 31.70
C ASP A 149 12.99 14.66 31.87
N THR A 150 12.35 15.05 30.79
CA THR A 150 11.03 15.68 30.82
C THR A 150 9.92 14.64 30.68
N LYS A 151 8.97 14.64 31.62
CA LYS A 151 7.74 13.83 31.47
C LYS A 151 6.80 14.47 30.47
N HIS A 152 6.77 13.92 29.27
CA HIS A 152 5.85 14.34 28.21
C HIS A 152 4.46 13.77 28.48
N LYS A 153 3.50 14.64 28.81
CA LYS A 153 2.10 14.23 29.00
C LYS A 153 1.34 14.36 27.69
N LEU A 154 0.59 13.33 27.35
CA LEU A 154 -0.40 13.41 26.26
C LEU A 154 -1.44 14.47 26.65
N GLN A 155 -1.52 15.55 25.87
CA GLN A 155 -2.51 16.60 26.06
C GLN A 155 -3.48 16.60 24.88
N TYR A 156 -4.75 16.49 25.17
CA TYR A 156 -5.77 16.57 24.12
C TYR A 156 -5.88 18.02 23.63
N THR A 157 -6.12 18.19 22.33
CA THR A 157 -6.26 19.51 21.70
C THR A 157 -7.38 20.34 22.33
N THR A 158 -8.46 19.67 22.74
CA THR A 158 -9.63 20.29 23.39
C THR A 158 -9.35 20.84 24.79
N THR A 159 -8.30 20.36 25.47
CA THR A 159 -7.91 20.78 26.83
C THR A 159 -6.59 21.52 26.85
N SER A 160 -6.00 21.82 25.70
CA SER A 160 -4.73 22.51 25.60
C SER A 160 -4.93 24.02 25.65
N SER A 161 -4.66 24.62 26.80
CA SER A 161 -4.70 26.09 26.98
C SER A 161 -3.73 26.83 26.03
N ALA A 162 -2.58 26.22 25.72
CA ALA A 162 -1.62 26.76 24.77
C ALA A 162 -2.18 26.78 23.33
N LEU A 163 -2.90 25.73 22.93
CA LEU A 163 -3.53 25.67 21.62
C LEU A 163 -4.72 26.60 21.54
N GLN A 164 -5.58 26.63 22.57
CA GLN A 164 -6.72 27.54 22.66
C GLN A 164 -6.27 28.98 22.50
N LYS A 165 -5.19 29.38 23.21
CA LYS A 165 -4.60 30.72 23.08
C LYS A 165 -4.11 31.01 21.66
N ARG A 166 -3.44 30.03 20.99
CA ARG A 166 -2.98 30.20 19.59
C ARG A 166 -4.12 30.33 18.60
N LEU A 167 -5.23 29.63 18.84
CA LEU A 167 -6.42 29.65 18.02
C LEU A 167 -7.36 30.83 18.34
N GLY A 168 -7.07 31.65 19.35
CA GLY A 168 -7.90 32.74 19.77
C GLY A 168 -9.26 32.33 20.36
N VAL A 169 -9.35 31.07 20.85
CA VAL A 169 -10.54 30.57 21.54
C VAL A 169 -10.51 31.15 22.95
N GLN A 170 -11.48 31.97 23.28
CA GLN A 170 -11.66 32.47 24.66
C GLN A 170 -12.34 31.38 25.49
N ASP A 171 -11.83 31.13 26.71
CA ASP A 171 -12.56 30.34 27.69
C ASP A 171 -13.92 31.01 27.94
N THR A 172 -14.99 30.35 27.51
CA THR A 172 -16.31 30.65 28.06
C THR A 172 -16.31 30.09 29.47
N GLU A 173 -15.99 30.93 30.45
CA GLU A 173 -16.27 30.65 31.86
C GLU A 173 -17.78 30.37 32.00
N GLU A 174 -18.16 29.11 32.29
CA GLU A 174 -19.38 28.75 32.98
C GLU A 174 -19.10 28.58 34.46
#